data_43738662b56750b0272e48695174e178
#
_entry.id   43738662b56750b0272e48695174e178
#
_cell.length_a   1.000
_cell.length_b   1.000
_cell.length_c   1.000
_cell.angle_alpha   90.00
_cell.angle_beta   90.00
_cell.angle_gamma   90.00
#
_symmetry.space_group_name_H-M   'P 1'
#
loop_
_entity.id
_entity.type
_entity.pdbx_description
1 polymer ?
#
loop_
_entity_poly.entity_id
_entity_poly.type
_entity_poly.pdbx_seq_one_letter_code
_entity_poly.pdbx_strand_id
1 'polypeptide(L)'
;AQEIVELADKAERELQHHEEELTGEIAIGCGETAAMTFLSEHIRAFRRQHPLVQFRIYSAIADDVKERIEKGLLDMGLLAEPVDIGRYAFLRMPQKDRWGVLLPKEHPLARKETVAPNDLIGVPLLISGRETVRNELAGWFGDAYEKIEIAATFNLILNAANMVKNGVGAALCFDLGDLSDALTFVPLSDV
;
A
#
# COMPACT_ATOMS: atom_id res chain seq x y z
N ALA A 1 -2.89 55.50 27.61
CA ALA A 1 -3.97 54.49 27.71
C ALA A 1 -4.47 54.07 26.30
N GLN A 2 -4.67 55.01 25.37
CA GLN A 2 -5.17 54.73 24.01
C GLN A 2 -4.16 53.97 23.18
N GLU A 3 -2.89 54.27 23.25
CA GLU A 3 -1.78 53.62 22.53
C GLU A 3 -1.59 52.13 22.93
N ILE A 4 -1.86 51.80 24.21
CA ILE A 4 -1.80 50.42 24.73
C ILE A 4 -2.95 49.57 24.16
N VAL A 5 -4.15 50.18 24.07
CA VAL A 5 -5.32 49.51 23.48
C VAL A 5 -5.12 49.28 21.99
N GLU A 6 -4.58 50.25 21.24
CA GLU A 6 -4.27 50.11 19.83
C GLU A 6 -3.20 49.04 19.53
N LEU A 7 -2.18 48.92 20.42
CA LEU A 7 -1.17 47.89 20.35
C LEU A 7 -1.72 46.49 20.71
N ALA A 8 -2.63 46.43 21.70
CA ALA A 8 -3.32 45.17 22.03
C ALA A 8 -4.24 44.69 20.89
N ASP A 9 -5.05 45.61 20.34
CA ASP A 9 -5.92 45.31 19.19
C ASP A 9 -5.13 44.94 17.91
N LYS A 10 -3.93 45.53 17.76
CA LYS A 10 -3.03 45.13 16.65
C LYS A 10 -2.42 43.76 16.90
N ALA A 11 -1.98 43.47 18.12
CA ALA A 11 -1.47 42.15 18.48
C ALA A 11 -2.56 41.06 18.39
N GLU A 12 -3.81 41.36 18.83
CA GLU A 12 -4.92 40.43 18.62
C GLU A 12 -5.25 40.22 17.15
N ARG A 13 -5.21 41.25 16.31
CA ARG A 13 -5.41 41.11 14.86
C ARG A 13 -4.29 40.34 14.19
N GLU A 14 -3.04 40.54 14.60
CA GLU A 14 -1.88 39.79 14.11
C GLU A 14 -1.93 38.32 14.56
N LEU A 15 -2.43 38.01 15.75
CA LEU A 15 -2.68 36.67 16.26
C LEU A 15 -3.90 36.02 15.59
N GLN A 16 -4.95 36.75 15.25
CA GLN A 16 -6.12 36.24 14.52
C GLN A 16 -5.87 36.10 13.01
N HIS A 17 -4.90 36.81 12.43
CA HIS A 17 -4.47 36.70 11.05
C HIS A 17 -3.27 35.77 10.84
N HIS A 18 -2.65 35.26 11.91
CA HIS A 18 -1.85 34.05 11.80
C HIS A 18 -2.83 32.86 11.76
N GLU A 19 -3.42 32.60 10.60
CA GLU A 19 -3.55 31.21 10.18
C GLU A 19 -2.12 30.69 10.31
N GLU A 20 -1.85 29.93 11.38
CA GLU A 20 -0.54 29.30 11.58
C GLU A 20 -0.25 28.54 10.30
N GLU A 21 0.68 29.05 9.51
CA GLU A 21 1.12 28.36 8.29
C GLU A 21 1.62 27.00 8.76
N LEU A 22 0.85 25.96 8.50
CA LEU A 22 1.22 24.60 8.91
C LEU A 22 2.58 24.28 8.32
N THR A 23 3.50 23.88 9.17
CA THR A 23 4.88 23.50 8.81
C THR A 23 5.23 22.15 9.42
N GLY A 24 6.31 21.57 8.98
CA GLY A 24 6.81 20.32 9.53
C GLY A 24 6.64 19.14 8.58
N GLU A 25 6.80 17.92 9.12
CA GLU A 25 6.76 16.68 8.36
C GLU A 25 5.60 15.79 8.82
N ILE A 26 4.91 15.19 7.85
CA ILE A 26 3.95 14.09 8.08
C ILE A 26 4.59 12.81 7.56
N ALA A 27 4.82 11.86 8.45
CA ALA A 27 5.46 10.59 8.16
C ALA A 27 4.42 9.48 7.98
N ILE A 28 4.34 8.90 6.78
CA ILE A 28 3.35 7.90 6.41
C ILE A 28 4.04 6.59 6.06
N GLY A 29 3.67 5.50 6.77
CA GLY A 29 4.04 4.15 6.38
C GLY A 29 3.05 3.56 5.39
N CYS A 30 3.52 2.86 4.36
CA CYS A 30 2.63 2.21 3.41
C CYS A 30 3.24 0.94 2.81
N GLY A 31 2.39 -0.04 2.48
CA GLY A 31 2.73 -1.09 1.54
C GLY A 31 2.63 -0.60 0.09
N GLU A 32 3.00 -1.46 -0.84
CA GLU A 32 2.74 -1.24 -2.26
C GLU A 32 1.29 -1.62 -2.57
N THR A 33 0.45 -0.61 -2.85
CA THR A 33 -0.99 -0.73 -3.06
C THR A 33 -1.48 0.31 -4.06
N ALA A 34 -2.49 0.02 -4.85
CA ALA A 34 -3.12 0.98 -5.75
C ALA A 34 -3.75 2.18 -5.00
N ALA A 35 -4.11 2.00 -3.73
CA ALA A 35 -4.63 3.07 -2.87
C ALA A 35 -3.61 4.21 -2.66
N MET A 36 -2.31 4.01 -2.96
CA MET A 36 -1.31 5.07 -2.95
C MET A 36 -1.61 6.18 -3.97
N THR A 37 -2.27 5.88 -5.07
CA THR A 37 -2.74 6.89 -6.03
C THR A 37 -3.71 7.86 -5.37
N PHE A 38 -4.72 7.34 -4.68
CA PHE A 38 -5.69 8.14 -3.92
C PHE A 38 -5.00 8.99 -2.84
N LEU A 39 -4.11 8.39 -2.05
CA LEU A 39 -3.35 9.13 -1.04
C LEU A 39 -2.52 10.25 -1.67
N SER A 40 -1.87 10.01 -2.80
CA SER A 40 -1.06 11.00 -3.51
C SER A 40 -1.86 12.20 -3.99
N GLU A 41 -3.12 11.98 -4.43
CA GLU A 41 -4.04 13.07 -4.79
C GLU A 41 -4.37 13.97 -3.59
N HIS A 42 -4.59 13.37 -2.41
CA HIS A 42 -4.85 14.09 -1.16
C HIS A 42 -3.62 14.84 -0.67
N ILE A 43 -2.44 14.22 -0.73
CA ILE A 43 -1.16 14.89 -0.44
C ILE A 43 -0.98 16.11 -1.35
N ARG A 44 -1.26 15.98 -2.64
CA ARG A 44 -1.19 17.10 -3.58
C ARG A 44 -2.16 18.23 -3.22
N ALA A 45 -3.41 17.88 -2.89
CA ALA A 45 -4.42 18.87 -2.50
C ALA A 45 -4.03 19.58 -1.19
N PHE A 46 -3.56 18.84 -0.20
CA PHE A 46 -3.11 19.36 1.09
C PHE A 46 -1.91 20.32 0.93
N ARG A 47 -0.89 19.93 0.15
CA ARG A 47 0.29 20.77 -0.11
C ARG A 47 -0.01 22.06 -0.87
N ARG A 48 -1.11 22.13 -1.62
CA ARG A 48 -1.55 23.39 -2.24
C ARG A 48 -2.03 24.40 -1.20
N GLN A 49 -2.63 23.94 -0.11
CA GLN A 49 -3.12 24.78 0.99
C GLN A 49 -2.00 25.04 2.02
N HIS A 50 -1.10 24.08 2.23
CA HIS A 50 -0.04 24.10 3.22
C HIS A 50 1.32 23.78 2.60
N PRO A 51 1.92 24.71 1.81
CA PRO A 51 3.10 24.43 0.99
C PRO A 51 4.37 24.11 1.80
N LEU A 52 4.41 24.52 3.07
CA LEU A 52 5.56 24.29 3.97
C LEU A 52 5.52 22.91 4.65
N VAL A 53 4.43 22.15 4.49
CA VAL A 53 4.36 20.78 5.00
C VAL A 53 5.08 19.83 4.05
N GLN A 54 5.94 19.00 4.62
CA GLN A 54 6.63 17.93 3.93
C GLN A 54 6.00 16.59 4.24
N PHE A 55 6.07 15.64 3.31
CA PHE A 55 5.60 14.27 3.50
C PHE A 55 6.78 13.32 3.37
N ARG A 56 6.91 12.41 4.33
CA ARG A 56 7.89 11.32 4.29
C ARG A 56 7.15 9.99 4.14
N ILE A 57 7.41 9.29 3.04
CA ILE A 57 6.80 7.99 2.77
C ILE A 57 7.81 6.89 3.15
N TYR A 58 7.36 5.98 3.99
CA TYR A 58 8.12 4.81 4.44
C TYR A 58 7.46 3.55 3.91
N SER A 59 8.09 2.89 2.94
CA SER A 59 7.56 1.66 2.33
C SER A 59 7.98 0.44 3.13
N ALA A 60 7.00 -0.28 3.66
CA ALA A 60 7.22 -1.52 4.44
C ALA A 60 5.94 -2.36 4.49
N ILE A 61 6.07 -3.59 5.01
CA ILE A 61 4.91 -4.43 5.33
C ILE A 61 4.12 -3.86 6.50
N ALA A 62 2.83 -4.24 6.60
CA ALA A 62 1.92 -3.68 7.60
C ALA A 62 2.41 -3.84 9.05
N ASP A 63 3.10 -4.93 9.37
CA ASP A 63 3.58 -5.20 10.73
C ASP A 63 4.70 -4.24 11.13
N ASP A 64 5.64 -3.96 10.22
CA ASP A 64 6.72 -2.97 10.44
C ASP A 64 6.14 -1.55 10.53
N VAL A 65 5.13 -1.22 9.71
CA VAL A 65 4.45 0.08 9.77
C VAL A 65 3.78 0.27 11.12
N LYS A 66 3.01 -0.72 11.59
CA LYS A 66 2.36 -0.67 12.91
C LYS A 66 3.37 -0.48 14.04
N GLU A 67 4.43 -1.26 14.06
CA GLU A 67 5.49 -1.13 15.06
C GLU A 67 6.09 0.28 15.08
N ARG A 68 6.30 0.89 13.91
CA ARG A 68 6.83 2.25 13.82
C ARG A 68 5.84 3.33 14.24
N ILE A 69 4.54 3.13 14.00
CA ILE A 69 3.49 4.01 14.54
C ILE A 69 3.49 3.95 16.07
N GLU A 70 3.55 2.74 16.65
CA GLU A 70 3.58 2.55 18.10
C GLU A 70 4.82 3.19 18.76
N LYS A 71 5.94 3.25 18.04
CA LYS A 71 7.18 3.93 18.46
C LYS A 71 7.18 5.44 18.21
N GLY A 72 6.12 5.99 17.63
CA GLY A 72 6.04 7.42 17.27
C GLY A 72 6.98 7.84 16.14
N LEU A 73 7.43 6.89 15.30
CA LEU A 73 8.29 7.13 14.15
C LEU A 73 7.52 7.39 12.86
N LEU A 74 6.24 7.08 12.86
CA LEU A 74 5.27 7.36 11.79
C LEU A 74 3.99 7.92 12.42
N ASP A 75 3.37 8.87 11.74
CA ASP A 75 2.13 9.51 12.19
C ASP A 75 0.90 8.67 11.78
N MET A 76 0.98 8.01 10.63
CA MET A 76 -0.10 7.17 10.11
C MET A 76 0.42 6.07 9.19
N GLY A 77 -0.47 5.12 8.85
CA GLY A 77 -0.20 4.04 7.91
C GLY A 77 -1.31 3.85 6.89
N LEU A 78 -0.94 3.63 5.63
CA LEU A 78 -1.80 3.11 4.59
C LEU A 78 -1.54 1.61 4.47
N LEU A 79 -2.49 0.80 4.94
CA LEU A 79 -2.32 -0.64 5.09
C LEU A 79 -3.39 -1.38 4.28
N ALA A 80 -2.97 -2.46 3.60
CA ALA A 80 -3.89 -3.39 2.96
C ALA A 80 -4.29 -4.52 3.92
N GLU A 81 -5.55 -4.93 3.86
CA GLU A 81 -6.03 -6.14 4.57
C GLU A 81 -5.37 -7.41 3.96
N PRO A 82 -5.16 -8.46 4.75
CA PRO A 82 -5.54 -8.63 6.15
C PRO A 82 -4.57 -7.93 7.11
N VAL A 83 -5.10 -7.18 8.06
CA VAL A 83 -4.34 -6.44 9.07
C VAL A 83 -5.15 -6.31 10.36
N ASP A 84 -4.52 -6.56 11.51
CA ASP A 84 -5.13 -6.27 12.81
C ASP A 84 -4.99 -4.77 13.13
N ILE A 85 -6.11 -4.09 13.19
CA ILE A 85 -6.24 -2.65 13.46
C ILE A 85 -6.99 -2.32 14.74
N GLY A 86 -7.29 -3.33 15.59
CA GLY A 86 -8.15 -3.16 16.77
C GLY A 86 -7.68 -2.12 17.81
N ARG A 87 -6.43 -1.68 17.73
CA ARG A 87 -5.84 -0.66 18.62
C ARG A 87 -5.76 0.74 18.03
N TYR A 88 -6.11 0.91 16.76
CA TYR A 88 -5.87 2.14 16.02
C TYR A 88 -7.19 2.82 15.66
N ALA A 89 -7.18 4.15 15.61
CA ALA A 89 -8.19 4.87 14.86
C ALA A 89 -7.93 4.65 13.36
N PHE A 90 -8.95 4.30 12.59
CA PHE A 90 -8.78 4.01 11.18
C PHE A 90 -9.91 4.56 10.32
N LEU A 91 -9.60 4.78 9.06
CA LEU A 91 -10.54 5.09 7.99
C LEU A 91 -10.40 4.03 6.89
N ARG A 92 -11.53 3.53 6.40
CA ARG A 92 -11.52 2.64 5.24
C ARG A 92 -11.42 3.45 3.97
N MET A 93 -10.49 3.03 3.10
CA MET A 93 -10.34 3.63 1.79
C MET A 93 -11.49 3.21 0.87
N PRO A 94 -11.95 4.10 -0.04
CA PRO A 94 -13.00 3.75 -0.99
C PRO A 94 -12.52 2.75 -2.06
N GLN A 95 -11.22 2.76 -2.40
CA GLN A 95 -10.62 1.79 -3.32
C GLN A 95 -10.38 0.47 -2.59
N LYS A 96 -10.55 -0.62 -3.36
CA LYS A 96 -10.16 -1.97 -2.94
C LYS A 96 -9.00 -2.43 -3.82
N ASP A 97 -7.99 -3.01 -3.20
CA ASP A 97 -6.97 -3.72 -3.94
C ASP A 97 -7.57 -5.03 -4.48
N ARG A 98 -7.10 -5.44 -5.64
CA ARG A 98 -7.53 -6.67 -6.31
C ARG A 98 -6.37 -7.67 -6.31
N TRP A 99 -6.63 -8.86 -5.81
CA TRP A 99 -5.70 -9.96 -5.88
C TRP A 99 -5.56 -10.51 -7.29
N GLY A 100 -4.35 -10.88 -7.67
CA GLY A 100 -4.06 -11.51 -8.95
C GLY A 100 -2.70 -12.14 -9.01
N VAL A 101 -2.39 -12.61 -10.21
CA VAL A 101 -1.09 -13.22 -10.56
C VAL A 101 -0.37 -12.32 -11.54
N LEU A 102 0.83 -11.91 -11.19
CA LEU A 102 1.74 -11.23 -12.11
C LEU A 102 2.57 -12.27 -12.87
N LEU A 103 2.54 -12.21 -14.18
CA LEU A 103 3.09 -13.20 -15.10
C LEU A 103 3.86 -12.53 -16.24
N PRO A 104 4.82 -13.22 -16.89
CA PRO A 104 5.28 -12.82 -18.22
C PRO A 104 4.11 -12.81 -19.21
N LYS A 105 4.06 -11.87 -20.16
CA LYS A 105 2.99 -11.78 -21.16
C LYS A 105 2.85 -13.03 -22.03
N GLU A 106 3.93 -13.77 -22.20
CA GLU A 106 3.98 -15.00 -22.99
C GLU A 106 3.49 -16.24 -22.23
N HIS A 107 3.27 -16.11 -20.90
CA HIS A 107 2.80 -17.21 -20.08
C HIS A 107 1.39 -17.67 -20.51
N PRO A 108 1.08 -18.98 -20.57
CA PRO A 108 -0.25 -19.44 -20.98
C PRO A 108 -1.41 -18.84 -20.19
N LEU A 109 -1.23 -18.64 -18.88
CA LEU A 109 -2.25 -18.03 -18.00
C LEU A 109 -2.48 -16.53 -18.30
N ALA A 110 -1.58 -15.85 -18.98
CA ALA A 110 -1.71 -14.44 -19.35
C ALA A 110 -2.91 -14.16 -20.29
N ARG A 111 -3.44 -15.21 -20.93
CA ARG A 111 -4.59 -15.13 -21.84
C ARG A 111 -5.93 -15.34 -21.15
N LYS A 112 -5.93 -15.68 -19.85
CA LYS A 112 -7.15 -15.89 -19.07
C LYS A 112 -7.71 -14.55 -18.57
N GLU A 113 -9.01 -14.49 -18.43
CA GLU A 113 -9.68 -13.35 -17.78
C GLU A 113 -9.48 -13.38 -16.26
N THR A 114 -9.47 -14.59 -15.68
CA THR A 114 -9.19 -14.84 -14.27
C THR A 114 -8.43 -16.15 -14.10
N VAL A 115 -7.70 -16.27 -12.99
CA VAL A 115 -6.95 -17.47 -12.60
C VAL A 115 -7.61 -18.10 -11.39
N ALA A 116 -7.93 -19.40 -11.51
CA ALA A 116 -8.47 -20.22 -10.42
C ALA A 116 -7.35 -20.98 -9.69
N PRO A 117 -7.58 -21.47 -8.44
CA PRO A 117 -6.58 -22.18 -7.65
C PRO A 117 -5.88 -23.33 -8.41
N ASN A 118 -6.64 -24.14 -9.13
CA ASN A 118 -6.12 -25.29 -9.87
C ASN A 118 -5.22 -24.90 -11.06
N ASP A 119 -5.35 -23.69 -11.59
CA ASP A 119 -4.51 -23.22 -12.69
C ASP A 119 -3.06 -22.98 -12.26
N LEU A 120 -2.83 -22.82 -10.97
CA LEU A 120 -1.52 -22.54 -10.39
C LEU A 120 -0.77 -23.80 -9.91
N ILE A 121 -1.39 -24.97 -10.02
CA ILE A 121 -0.72 -26.24 -9.71
C ILE A 121 0.38 -26.48 -10.75
N GLY A 122 1.62 -26.68 -10.28
CA GLY A 122 2.80 -26.87 -11.14
C GLY A 122 3.41 -25.57 -11.68
N VAL A 123 2.89 -24.41 -11.26
CA VAL A 123 3.51 -23.11 -11.53
C VAL A 123 4.31 -22.70 -10.29
N PRO A 124 5.64 -22.44 -10.40
CA PRO A 124 6.41 -21.90 -9.27
C PRO A 124 5.87 -20.54 -8.85
N LEU A 125 5.52 -20.37 -7.57
CA LEU A 125 4.87 -19.18 -7.06
C LEU A 125 5.80 -18.35 -6.18
N LEU A 126 5.69 -17.04 -6.31
CA LEU A 126 6.24 -16.05 -5.42
C LEU A 126 5.07 -15.49 -4.58
N ILE A 127 5.18 -15.56 -3.27
CA ILE A 127 4.10 -15.14 -2.37
C ILE A 127 4.61 -14.17 -1.29
N SER A 128 3.68 -13.46 -0.65
CA SER A 128 4.04 -12.62 0.50
C SER A 128 4.64 -13.44 1.64
N GLY A 129 5.68 -12.91 2.28
CA GLY A 129 6.27 -13.49 3.49
C GLY A 129 5.39 -13.36 4.73
N ARG A 130 4.33 -12.53 4.71
CA ARG A 130 3.43 -12.32 5.85
C ARG A 130 2.53 -13.54 6.08
N GLU A 131 2.49 -14.02 7.32
CA GLU A 131 1.69 -15.19 7.70
C GLU A 131 0.19 -14.96 7.48
N THR A 132 -0.33 -13.77 7.84
CA THR A 132 -1.74 -13.41 7.66
C THR A 132 -2.16 -13.48 6.19
N VAL A 133 -1.30 -13.00 5.28
CA VAL A 133 -1.53 -13.06 3.84
C VAL A 133 -1.47 -14.50 3.33
N ARG A 134 -0.50 -15.29 3.80
CA ARG A 134 -0.41 -16.71 3.43
C ARG A 134 -1.62 -17.51 3.87
N ASN A 135 -2.17 -17.20 5.05
CA ASN A 135 -3.38 -17.86 5.55
C ASN A 135 -4.62 -17.51 4.71
N GLU A 136 -4.74 -16.24 4.28
CA GLU A 136 -5.80 -15.82 3.37
C GLU A 136 -5.69 -16.54 2.02
N LEU A 137 -4.50 -16.56 1.43
CA LEU A 137 -4.24 -17.28 0.18
C LEU A 137 -4.48 -18.79 0.33
N ALA A 138 -4.08 -19.40 1.45
CA ALA A 138 -4.36 -20.81 1.72
C ALA A 138 -5.87 -21.08 1.76
N GLY A 139 -6.65 -20.16 2.33
CA GLY A 139 -8.13 -20.23 2.30
C GLY A 139 -8.67 -20.19 0.87
N TRP A 140 -8.14 -19.30 0.02
CA TRP A 140 -8.54 -19.22 -1.38
C TRP A 140 -8.13 -20.45 -2.20
N PHE A 141 -6.93 -21.01 -1.97
CA PHE A 141 -6.49 -22.22 -2.63
C PHE A 141 -7.27 -23.46 -2.22
N GLY A 142 -7.78 -23.53 -0.99
CA GLY A 142 -8.43 -24.71 -0.46
C GLY A 142 -7.57 -25.97 -0.62
N ASP A 143 -8.13 -27.06 -1.16
CA ASP A 143 -7.42 -28.34 -1.36
C ASP A 143 -6.23 -28.25 -2.34
N ALA A 144 -6.16 -27.20 -3.16
CA ALA A 144 -5.04 -26.98 -4.07
C ALA A 144 -3.78 -26.48 -3.34
N TYR A 145 -3.90 -25.95 -2.14
CA TYR A 145 -2.78 -25.36 -1.40
C TYR A 145 -1.62 -26.34 -1.15
N GLU A 146 -1.92 -27.59 -0.86
CA GLU A 146 -0.89 -28.62 -0.66
C GLU A 146 -0.15 -29.02 -1.95
N LYS A 147 -0.66 -28.62 -3.12
CA LYS A 147 -0.12 -28.98 -4.44
C LYS A 147 0.63 -27.85 -5.12
N ILE A 148 0.64 -26.65 -4.52
CA ILE A 148 1.38 -25.53 -5.08
C ILE A 148 2.86 -25.62 -4.71
N GLU A 149 3.70 -25.06 -5.58
CA GLU A 149 5.12 -24.89 -5.35
C GLU A 149 5.40 -23.42 -4.99
N ILE A 150 5.94 -23.17 -3.80
CA ILE A 150 6.40 -21.84 -3.39
C ILE A 150 7.89 -21.75 -3.68
N ALA A 151 8.25 -21.02 -4.74
CA ALA A 151 9.64 -20.83 -5.15
C ALA A 151 10.35 -19.76 -4.32
N ALA A 152 9.64 -18.70 -3.91
CA ALA A 152 10.21 -17.65 -3.06
C ALA A 152 9.14 -16.85 -2.32
N THR A 153 9.58 -16.10 -1.31
CA THR A 153 8.74 -15.10 -0.63
C THR A 153 9.30 -13.69 -0.86
N PHE A 154 8.41 -12.70 -0.84
CA PHE A 154 8.78 -11.29 -0.97
C PHE A 154 8.01 -10.42 0.01
N ASN A 155 8.47 -9.20 0.21
CA ASN A 155 7.81 -8.15 0.99
C ASN A 155 7.40 -6.94 0.15
N LEU A 156 8.07 -6.71 -0.98
CA LEU A 156 7.78 -5.63 -1.92
C LEU A 156 7.55 -6.19 -3.33
N ILE A 157 6.46 -5.76 -3.97
CA ILE A 157 5.99 -6.29 -5.26
C ILE A 157 6.97 -5.98 -6.40
N LEU A 158 7.65 -4.83 -6.34
CA LEU A 158 8.64 -4.49 -7.36
C LEU A 158 9.79 -5.52 -7.44
N ASN A 159 10.24 -6.05 -6.30
CA ASN A 159 11.23 -7.11 -6.28
C ASN A 159 10.66 -8.40 -6.87
N ALA A 160 9.43 -8.75 -6.51
CA ALA A 160 8.74 -9.90 -7.10
C ALA A 160 8.58 -9.75 -8.62
N ALA A 161 8.19 -8.57 -9.11
CA ALA A 161 8.09 -8.31 -10.56
C ALA A 161 9.42 -8.56 -11.31
N ASN A 162 10.54 -8.13 -10.71
CA ASN A 162 11.86 -8.45 -11.29
C ASN A 162 12.16 -9.95 -11.29
N MET A 163 11.76 -10.69 -10.26
CA MET A 163 11.91 -12.14 -10.20
C MET A 163 11.03 -12.82 -11.26
N VAL A 164 9.78 -12.38 -11.42
CA VAL A 164 8.86 -12.87 -12.48
C VAL A 164 9.46 -12.63 -13.85
N LYS A 165 9.96 -11.43 -14.14
CA LYS A 165 10.60 -11.08 -15.40
C LYS A 165 11.80 -11.96 -15.74
N ASN A 166 12.52 -12.44 -14.72
CA ASN A 166 13.68 -13.34 -14.88
C ASN A 166 13.32 -14.83 -14.77
N GLY A 167 12.03 -15.17 -14.78
CA GLY A 167 11.57 -16.56 -14.86
C GLY A 167 11.68 -17.37 -13.56
N VAL A 168 11.76 -16.70 -12.40
CA VAL A 168 11.81 -17.41 -11.09
C VAL A 168 10.44 -18.03 -10.78
N GLY A 169 9.34 -17.40 -11.20
CA GLY A 169 7.99 -17.89 -10.98
C GLY A 169 6.94 -16.83 -11.27
N ALA A 170 5.70 -17.09 -10.89
CA ALA A 170 4.57 -16.17 -10.98
C ALA A 170 4.28 -15.56 -9.60
N ALA A 171 4.02 -14.25 -9.51
CA ALA A 171 3.83 -13.60 -8.22
C ALA A 171 2.34 -13.39 -7.89
N LEU A 172 1.90 -13.87 -6.72
CA LEU A 172 0.60 -13.55 -6.15
C LEU A 172 0.70 -12.19 -5.43
N CYS A 173 0.04 -11.18 -5.98
CA CYS A 173 0.14 -9.81 -5.50
C CYS A 173 -1.12 -8.99 -5.79
N PHE A 174 -1.13 -7.75 -5.34
CA PHE A 174 -2.13 -6.77 -5.74
C PHE A 174 -1.84 -6.20 -7.12
N ASP A 175 -2.91 -5.73 -7.77
CA ASP A 175 -2.83 -5.00 -9.03
C ASP A 175 -2.24 -3.60 -8.77
N LEU A 176 -1.04 -3.36 -9.22
CA LEU A 176 -0.38 -2.04 -9.15
C LEU A 176 -0.35 -1.33 -10.52
N GLY A 177 -1.11 -1.84 -11.50
CA GLY A 177 -1.05 -1.36 -12.88
C GLY A 177 0.18 -1.87 -13.63
N ASP A 178 0.58 -1.13 -14.66
CA ASP A 178 1.67 -1.54 -15.55
C ASP A 178 3.04 -1.39 -14.90
N LEU A 179 3.54 -2.47 -14.31
CA LEU A 179 4.88 -2.53 -13.72
C LEU A 179 5.99 -2.71 -14.77
N SER A 180 5.70 -3.28 -15.91
CA SER A 180 6.65 -3.52 -17.00
C SER A 180 5.93 -3.97 -18.27
N ASP A 181 6.42 -3.53 -19.43
CA ASP A 181 5.90 -3.97 -20.74
C ASP A 181 6.02 -5.50 -20.98
N ALA A 182 6.89 -6.18 -20.25
CA ALA A 182 7.08 -7.63 -20.34
C ALA A 182 6.13 -8.45 -19.47
N LEU A 183 5.42 -7.79 -18.54
CA LEU A 183 4.57 -8.46 -17.57
C LEU A 183 3.09 -8.15 -17.80
N THR A 184 2.24 -9.00 -17.28
CA THR A 184 0.78 -8.80 -17.23
C THR A 184 0.25 -9.27 -15.89
N PHE A 185 -0.81 -8.63 -15.46
CA PHE A 185 -1.56 -9.01 -14.27
C PHE A 185 -2.86 -9.70 -14.68
N VAL A 186 -3.15 -10.85 -14.08
CA VAL A 186 -4.41 -11.58 -14.27
C VAL A 186 -5.11 -11.73 -12.92
N PRO A 187 -6.34 -11.26 -12.76
CA PRO A 187 -7.07 -11.35 -11.48
C PRO A 187 -7.28 -12.79 -11.03
N LEU A 188 -7.33 -13.00 -9.71
CA LEU A 188 -7.83 -14.26 -9.15
C LEU A 188 -9.36 -14.34 -9.32
N SER A 189 -9.89 -15.54 -9.47
CA SER A 189 -11.32 -15.81 -9.43
C SER A 189 -11.80 -15.84 -7.97
N ASP A 190 -13.01 -15.35 -7.71
CA ASP A 190 -13.75 -15.53 -6.45
C ASP A 190 -12.98 -15.15 -5.16
N VAL A 191 -12.23 -14.02 -5.19
CA VAL A 191 -11.53 -13.44 -4.02
C VAL A 191 -12.25 -12.23 -3.48
#